data_923505d8ab4a44599706cee3880bae2b
#
_entry.id   923505d8ab4a44599706cee3880bae2b
#
_cell.length_a   1.000
_cell.length_b   1.000
_cell.length_c   1.000
_cell.angle_alpha   90.00
_cell.angle_beta   90.00
_cell.angle_gamma   90.00
#
_symmetry.space_group_name_H-M   'P 1'
#
loop_
_entity.id
_entity.type
_entity.pdbx_description
1 polymer ?
#
loop_
_entity_poly.entity_id
_entity_poly.type
_entity_poly.pdbx_seq_one_letter_code
_entity_poly.pdbx_strand_id
1 'polypeptide(L)'
;MKRAKKGLAALLSVCMLLSLLPMTVFAEETPAADTLEEAAPAPMEEKGAYDALMQAIEAAPDGEETTVVLTGDITGMTTDQIITIPEKKNIVLDMDCHSITVASNFTGRPIVNKGTLTVTGDGVIDSSASETGVGAINNQNILTIENGTYRGATYAGGAAIRNTGESAGLTIEDGTFEKATC
;
A
#
# COMPACT_ATOMS: atom_id res chain seq x y z
N MET A 1 48.16 -2.22 -8.40
CA MET A 1 47.93 -0.91 -9.05
C MET A 1 46.70 -0.26 -8.46
N LYS A 2 46.93 0.82 -7.71
CA LYS A 2 45.91 1.62 -7.01
C LYS A 2 45.18 2.53 -7.99
N ARG A 3 43.86 2.60 -7.98
CA ARG A 3 43.14 3.77 -8.47
C ARG A 3 42.04 4.17 -7.46
N ALA A 4 42.35 5.25 -6.78
CA ALA A 4 41.44 6.03 -5.98
C ALA A 4 40.43 6.73 -6.89
N LYS A 5 39.15 6.74 -6.51
CA LYS A 5 38.16 7.70 -7.03
C LYS A 5 37.78 8.67 -5.92
N LYS A 6 38.24 9.87 -6.09
CA LYS A 6 37.86 11.08 -5.38
C LYS A 6 36.59 11.64 -6.03
N GLY A 7 35.82 12.32 -5.23
CA GLY A 7 34.86 13.31 -5.72
C GLY A 7 33.46 13.00 -5.17
N LEU A 8 32.68 13.86 -4.66
CA LEU A 8 32.80 15.32 -4.58
C LEU A 8 31.71 15.76 -3.61
N ALA A 9 32.10 16.22 -2.47
CA ALA A 9 31.23 17.01 -1.62
C ALA A 9 31.26 18.44 -2.15
N ALA A 10 30.10 18.99 -2.50
CA ALA A 10 29.84 20.43 -2.53
C ALA A 10 28.42 20.66 -3.05
N LEU A 11 27.50 21.02 -2.17
CA LEU A 11 26.65 22.18 -2.32
C LEU A 11 25.92 22.45 -1.01
N LEU A 12 26.63 23.10 -0.13
CA LEU A 12 26.03 23.78 1.00
C LEU A 12 25.90 25.25 0.63
N SER A 13 24.81 25.89 1.12
CA SER A 13 24.74 27.31 1.38
C SER A 13 24.35 28.22 0.22
N VAL A 14 23.07 28.52 0.12
CA VAL A 14 22.58 29.88 -0.05
C VAL A 14 21.16 29.96 0.54
N CYS A 15 21.05 30.35 1.77
CA CYS A 15 19.81 30.91 2.31
C CYS A 15 20.14 31.67 3.61
N MET A 16 20.70 32.84 3.45
CA MET A 16 20.68 33.90 4.46
C MET A 16 21.04 35.17 3.77
N LEU A 17 20.07 36.01 3.60
CA LEU A 17 20.14 37.48 3.60
C LEU A 17 18.86 38.01 2.98
N LEU A 18 17.89 38.35 3.78
CA LEU A 18 17.10 39.53 3.48
C LEU A 18 16.67 40.19 4.79
N SER A 19 17.46 41.17 5.11
CA SER A 19 17.28 42.14 6.18
C SER A 19 16.19 43.17 5.84
N LEU A 20 15.39 43.46 6.82
CA LEU A 20 14.92 44.78 7.24
C LEU A 20 14.67 45.86 6.13
N LEU A 21 13.42 46.14 5.89
CA LEU A 21 13.00 47.44 5.43
C LEU A 21 11.93 48.02 6.36
N PRO A 22 11.94 49.37 6.61
CA PRO A 22 11.14 49.97 7.65
C PRO A 22 9.71 50.26 7.22
N MET A 23 8.82 50.22 8.22
CA MET A 23 7.44 50.70 8.14
C MET A 23 7.36 52.17 7.71
N THR A 24 6.55 52.42 6.69
CA THR A 24 5.90 53.72 6.54
C THR A 24 4.40 53.51 6.63
N VAL A 25 3.84 54.07 7.68
CA VAL A 25 2.40 54.20 7.89
C VAL A 25 1.88 55.25 6.88
N PHE A 26 0.93 54.85 6.06
CA PHE A 26 0.01 55.78 5.40
C PHE A 26 -1.40 55.26 5.66
N ALA A 27 -2.13 56.02 6.45
CA ALA A 27 -3.57 55.93 6.54
C ALA A 27 -4.17 56.74 5.38
N GLU A 28 -5.06 56.14 4.59
CA GLU A 28 -6.23 56.86 4.04
C GLU A 28 -7.14 55.92 3.23
N GLU A 29 -8.38 55.92 3.65
CA GLU A 29 -9.65 55.77 2.92
C GLU A 29 -9.99 54.48 2.16
N THR A 30 -11.04 53.87 2.70
CA THR A 30 -11.90 52.84 2.10
C THR A 30 -12.56 53.33 0.80
N PRO A 31 -12.63 52.47 -0.23
CA PRO A 31 -13.95 52.07 -0.67
C PRO A 31 -14.11 50.54 -0.68
N ALA A 32 -15.32 50.13 -0.36
CA ALA A 32 -15.78 48.73 -0.41
C ALA A 32 -15.47 48.14 -1.79
N ALA A 33 -14.61 47.12 -1.79
CA ALA A 33 -14.41 46.24 -2.93
C ALA A 33 -14.68 44.82 -2.45
N ASP A 34 -15.75 44.31 -2.98
CA ASP A 34 -16.15 42.95 -3.24
C ASP A 34 -15.08 41.92 -2.86
N THR A 35 -15.23 41.35 -1.68
CA THR A 35 -14.40 40.23 -1.24
C THR A 35 -14.83 39.04 -2.04
N LEU A 36 -14.12 38.76 -3.15
CA LEU A 36 -14.08 37.43 -3.71
C LEU A 36 -13.44 36.56 -2.62
N GLU A 37 -14.28 35.92 -1.85
CA GLU A 37 -13.94 34.81 -0.97
C GLU A 37 -13.34 33.70 -1.88
N GLU A 38 -12.02 33.74 -2.00
CA GLU A 38 -11.27 32.61 -2.58
C GLU A 38 -11.59 31.40 -1.69
N ALA A 39 -12.54 30.61 -2.16
CA ALA A 39 -12.90 29.37 -1.54
C ALA A 39 -11.62 28.54 -1.37
N ALA A 40 -11.20 28.37 -0.11
CA ALA A 40 -10.14 27.45 0.23
C ALA A 40 -10.44 26.11 -0.49
N PRO A 41 -9.46 25.50 -1.16
CA PRO A 41 -9.68 24.21 -1.80
C PRO A 41 -10.26 23.27 -0.74
N ALA A 42 -11.40 22.66 -1.07
CA ALA A 42 -12.02 21.67 -0.21
C ALA A 42 -10.93 20.65 0.20
N PRO A 43 -10.89 20.21 1.47
CA PRO A 43 -9.97 19.18 1.89
C PRO A 43 -10.11 18.02 0.91
N MET A 44 -9.03 17.67 0.20
CA MET A 44 -9.00 16.43 -0.55
C MET A 44 -9.21 15.34 0.49
N GLU A 45 -10.34 14.63 0.42
CA GLU A 45 -10.57 13.46 1.25
C GLU A 45 -9.37 12.53 1.03
N GLU A 46 -8.60 12.28 2.10
CA GLU A 46 -7.52 11.31 2.04
C GLU A 46 -8.16 9.96 1.68
N LYS A 47 -7.89 9.53 0.46
CA LYS A 47 -8.35 8.25 -0.02
C LYS A 47 -7.74 7.17 0.87
N GLY A 48 -8.55 6.34 1.49
CA GLY A 48 -8.07 5.30 2.37
C GLY A 48 -7.05 4.38 1.65
N ALA A 49 -6.11 3.79 2.39
CA ALA A 49 -5.06 2.94 1.82
C ALA A 49 -5.61 1.81 0.94
N TYR A 50 -6.79 1.26 1.27
CA TYR A 50 -7.50 0.28 0.44
C TYR A 50 -7.89 0.83 -0.93
N ASP A 51 -8.52 2.00 -0.96
CA ASP A 51 -8.97 2.61 -2.22
C ASP A 51 -7.79 3.01 -3.11
N ALA A 52 -6.72 3.53 -2.50
CA ALA A 52 -5.50 3.87 -3.20
C ALA A 52 -4.85 2.63 -3.83
N LEU A 53 -4.77 1.53 -3.07
CA LEU A 53 -4.26 0.24 -3.54
C LEU A 53 -5.08 -0.29 -4.72
N MET A 54 -6.42 -0.34 -4.59
CA MET A 54 -7.31 -0.84 -5.63
C MET A 54 -7.22 -0.01 -6.91
N GLN A 55 -7.14 1.32 -6.77
CA GLN A 55 -6.97 2.21 -7.92
C GLN A 55 -5.63 1.98 -8.62
N ALA A 56 -4.54 1.79 -7.88
CA ALA A 56 -3.23 1.53 -8.47
C ALA A 56 -3.19 0.18 -9.21
N ILE A 57 -3.80 -0.88 -8.64
CA ILE A 57 -3.94 -2.18 -9.30
C ILE A 57 -4.75 -2.06 -10.60
N GLU A 58 -5.86 -1.32 -10.58
CA GLU A 58 -6.72 -1.14 -11.76
C GLU A 58 -6.01 -0.33 -12.85
N ALA A 59 -5.28 0.72 -12.47
CA ALA A 59 -4.55 1.59 -13.39
C ALA A 59 -3.30 0.93 -14.00
N ALA A 60 -2.77 -0.15 -13.41
CA ALA A 60 -1.62 -0.88 -13.94
C ALA A 60 -1.90 -1.37 -15.37
N PRO A 61 -0.95 -1.28 -16.31
CA PRO A 61 -1.11 -1.82 -17.66
C PRO A 61 -1.29 -3.34 -17.66
N ASP A 62 -2.03 -3.86 -18.63
CA ASP A 62 -2.21 -5.30 -18.80
C ASP A 62 -0.90 -5.94 -19.29
N GLY A 63 -0.45 -6.99 -18.60
CA GLY A 63 0.73 -7.78 -18.97
C GLY A 63 2.08 -7.15 -18.65
N GLU A 64 2.12 -5.93 -18.17
CA GLU A 64 3.34 -5.26 -17.74
C GLU A 64 3.52 -5.37 -16.22
N GLU A 65 4.75 -5.65 -15.78
CA GLU A 65 5.06 -5.66 -14.36
C GLU A 65 4.98 -4.24 -13.79
N THR A 66 4.16 -4.09 -12.76
CA THR A 66 3.91 -2.81 -12.12
C THR A 66 4.06 -2.94 -10.62
N THR A 67 4.97 -2.16 -10.03
CA THR A 67 5.09 -2.07 -8.57
C THR A 67 4.01 -1.15 -8.01
N VAL A 68 3.26 -1.67 -7.07
CA VAL A 68 2.24 -0.96 -6.30
C VAL A 68 2.66 -0.99 -4.84
N VAL A 69 2.92 0.18 -4.27
CA VAL A 69 3.33 0.32 -2.88
C VAL A 69 2.11 0.53 -2.01
N LEU A 70 2.00 -0.23 -0.91
CA LEU A 70 0.98 -0.01 0.10
C LEU A 70 1.34 1.25 0.91
N THR A 71 0.51 2.27 0.86
CA THR A 71 0.80 3.60 1.41
C THR A 71 0.31 3.81 2.85
N GLY A 72 -0.25 2.77 3.46
CA GLY A 72 -0.75 2.81 4.84
C GLY A 72 -1.42 1.50 5.21
N ASP A 73 -1.70 1.31 6.48
CA ASP A 73 -2.37 0.10 6.98
C ASP A 73 -3.81 0.00 6.48
N ILE A 74 -4.21 -1.19 6.06
CA ILE A 74 -5.60 -1.54 5.79
C ILE A 74 -6.10 -2.35 6.97
N THR A 75 -6.95 -1.75 7.81
CA THR A 75 -7.37 -2.36 9.07
C THR A 75 -8.85 -2.72 9.07
N GLY A 76 -9.17 -3.91 9.61
CA GLY A 76 -10.55 -4.34 9.79
C GLY A 76 -11.31 -4.52 8.47
N MET A 77 -10.66 -5.01 7.42
CA MET A 77 -11.29 -5.27 6.11
C MET A 77 -12.59 -6.05 6.27
N THR A 78 -13.60 -5.59 5.56
CA THR A 78 -14.89 -6.28 5.43
C THR A 78 -14.95 -7.11 4.15
N THR A 79 -15.87 -8.05 4.04
CA THR A 79 -15.93 -9.02 2.93
C THR A 79 -16.12 -8.37 1.55
N ASP A 80 -16.65 -7.16 1.48
CA ASP A 80 -16.79 -6.36 0.28
C ASP A 80 -15.48 -5.65 -0.15
N GLN A 81 -14.46 -5.68 0.69
CA GLN A 81 -13.15 -5.06 0.44
C GLN A 81 -12.07 -6.06 0.01
N ILE A 82 -12.41 -7.18 -0.59
CA ILE A 82 -11.42 -8.16 -1.06
C ILE A 82 -10.53 -7.53 -2.16
N ILE A 83 -9.22 -7.54 -1.93
CA ILE A 83 -8.22 -7.12 -2.90
C ILE A 83 -8.11 -8.21 -3.96
N THR A 84 -8.50 -7.88 -5.19
CA THR A 84 -8.43 -8.82 -6.30
C THR A 84 -7.38 -8.36 -7.31
N ILE A 85 -6.43 -9.25 -7.63
CA ILE A 85 -5.50 -9.04 -8.74
C ILE A 85 -6.14 -9.68 -9.99
N PRO A 86 -6.52 -8.89 -11.01
CA PRO A 86 -7.17 -9.41 -12.22
C PRO A 86 -6.25 -10.29 -13.07
N GLU A 87 -6.81 -11.16 -13.89
CA GLU A 87 -6.10 -12.18 -14.69
C GLU A 87 -4.97 -11.64 -15.57
N LYS A 88 -5.10 -10.40 -16.06
CA LYS A 88 -4.11 -9.81 -16.97
C LYS A 88 -3.07 -8.96 -16.28
N LYS A 89 -3.22 -8.72 -14.99
CA LYS A 89 -2.31 -7.85 -14.24
C LYS A 89 -1.07 -8.62 -13.77
N ASN A 90 0.07 -7.93 -13.81
CA ASN A 90 1.33 -8.39 -13.25
C ASN A 90 1.77 -7.37 -12.19
N ILE A 91 1.48 -7.67 -10.93
CA ILE A 91 1.63 -6.73 -9.82
C ILE A 91 2.74 -7.20 -8.90
N VAL A 92 3.66 -6.29 -8.59
CA VAL A 92 4.57 -6.40 -7.45
C VAL A 92 3.98 -5.54 -6.33
N LEU A 93 3.36 -6.18 -5.34
CA LEU A 93 2.83 -5.51 -4.15
C LEU A 93 3.94 -5.36 -3.13
N ASP A 94 4.43 -4.13 -2.98
CA ASP A 94 5.36 -3.78 -1.91
C ASP A 94 4.58 -3.35 -0.67
N MET A 95 4.71 -4.14 0.39
CA MET A 95 4.00 -3.91 1.65
C MET A 95 4.55 -2.72 2.45
N ASP A 96 5.77 -2.27 2.18
CA ASP A 96 6.42 -1.10 2.82
C ASP A 96 6.21 -1.03 4.34
N CYS A 97 6.37 -2.17 5.04
CA CYS A 97 6.15 -2.32 6.48
C CYS A 97 4.69 -2.12 6.97
N HIS A 98 3.72 -2.01 6.06
CA HIS A 98 2.31 -1.87 6.39
C HIS A 98 1.60 -3.21 6.57
N SER A 99 0.41 -3.16 7.17
CA SER A 99 -0.40 -4.33 7.46
C SER A 99 -1.76 -4.31 6.76
N ILE A 100 -2.23 -5.52 6.43
CA ILE A 100 -3.60 -5.78 5.96
C ILE A 100 -4.25 -6.70 6.99
N THR A 101 -5.27 -6.22 7.70
CA THR A 101 -5.98 -7.00 8.71
C THR A 101 -7.47 -7.06 8.41
N VAL A 102 -8.14 -8.13 8.83
CA VAL A 102 -9.57 -8.34 8.57
C VAL A 102 -10.41 -8.16 9.84
N ALA A 103 -11.70 -7.86 9.65
CA ALA A 103 -12.69 -7.86 10.73
C ALA A 103 -13.05 -9.30 11.17
N SER A 104 -13.59 -9.47 12.37
CA SER A 104 -13.96 -10.80 12.91
C SER A 104 -15.00 -11.53 12.07
N ASN A 105 -15.93 -10.80 11.47
CA ASN A 105 -16.98 -11.34 10.59
C ASN A 105 -16.54 -11.46 9.12
N PHE A 106 -15.27 -11.24 8.82
CA PHE A 106 -14.75 -11.37 7.45
C PHE A 106 -14.86 -12.80 6.95
N THR A 107 -15.36 -12.95 5.73
CA THR A 107 -15.43 -14.25 5.03
C THR A 107 -14.59 -14.21 3.76
N GLY A 108 -13.94 -15.31 3.41
CA GLY A 108 -13.05 -15.36 2.25
C GLY A 108 -11.58 -15.12 2.61
N ARG A 109 -10.82 -14.55 1.73
CA ARG A 109 -9.41 -14.19 1.92
C ARG A 109 -9.18 -12.75 1.49
N PRO A 110 -8.41 -11.95 2.25
CA PRO A 110 -8.21 -10.54 1.93
C PRO A 110 -7.59 -10.31 0.56
N ILE A 111 -6.79 -11.25 0.06
CA ILE A 111 -6.23 -11.18 -1.30
C ILE A 111 -6.66 -12.39 -2.12
N VAL A 112 -7.18 -12.14 -3.32
CA VAL A 112 -7.48 -13.13 -4.36
C VAL A 112 -6.65 -12.83 -5.59
N ASN A 113 -5.67 -13.67 -5.88
CA ASN A 113 -4.81 -13.51 -7.05
C ASN A 113 -5.31 -14.36 -8.22
N LYS A 114 -5.76 -13.70 -9.29
CA LYS A 114 -6.11 -14.32 -10.58
C LYS A 114 -5.09 -14.00 -11.67
N GLY A 115 -4.19 -13.05 -11.41
CA GLY A 115 -3.12 -12.62 -12.31
C GLY A 115 -1.75 -13.13 -11.87
N THR A 116 -0.72 -12.36 -12.13
CA THR A 116 0.61 -12.58 -11.58
C THR A 116 0.81 -11.60 -10.41
N LEU A 117 1.15 -12.13 -9.24
CA LEU A 117 1.37 -11.35 -8.03
C LEU A 117 2.71 -11.74 -7.40
N THR A 118 3.54 -10.75 -7.17
CA THR A 118 4.70 -10.85 -6.27
C THR A 118 4.40 -10.01 -5.03
N VAL A 119 4.59 -10.57 -3.83
CA VAL A 119 4.48 -9.82 -2.58
C VAL A 119 5.86 -9.68 -1.98
N THR A 120 6.24 -8.44 -1.71
CA THR A 120 7.55 -8.06 -1.19
C THR A 120 7.43 -7.07 -0.03
N GLY A 121 8.56 -6.76 0.64
CA GLY A 121 8.60 -5.86 1.78
C GLY A 121 8.21 -6.51 3.11
N ASP A 122 8.60 -5.85 4.21
CA ASP A 122 8.39 -6.33 5.59
C ASP A 122 6.98 -6.00 6.09
N GLY A 123 5.95 -6.52 5.45
CA GLY A 123 4.56 -6.27 5.81
C GLY A 123 3.87 -7.48 6.46
N VAL A 124 2.62 -7.29 6.89
CA VAL A 124 1.81 -8.32 7.52
C VAL A 124 0.46 -8.44 6.84
N ILE A 125 0.08 -9.65 6.42
CA ILE A 125 -1.30 -9.97 5.99
C ILE A 125 -1.89 -10.90 7.04
N ASP A 126 -2.80 -10.38 7.85
CA ASP A 126 -3.32 -11.06 9.03
C ASP A 126 -4.83 -11.29 8.95
N SER A 127 -5.21 -12.54 8.81
CA SER A 127 -6.60 -13.00 8.82
C SER A 127 -6.99 -13.69 10.13
N SER A 128 -6.17 -13.59 11.17
CA SER A 128 -6.38 -14.30 12.44
C SER A 128 -7.66 -13.89 13.16
N ALA A 129 -8.11 -12.64 12.96
CA ALA A 129 -9.36 -12.14 13.54
C ALA A 129 -10.63 -12.81 12.97
N SER A 130 -10.56 -13.42 11.78
CA SER A 130 -11.73 -14.02 11.15
C SER A 130 -12.21 -15.28 11.89
N GLU A 131 -13.50 -15.31 12.20
CA GLU A 131 -14.18 -16.45 12.85
C GLU A 131 -14.53 -17.59 11.88
N THR A 132 -14.33 -17.41 10.59
CA THR A 132 -14.73 -18.39 9.54
C THR A 132 -13.60 -19.24 8.98
N GLY A 133 -12.40 -19.12 9.52
CA GLY A 133 -11.28 -19.99 9.16
C GLY A 133 -10.61 -19.68 7.82
N VAL A 134 -10.56 -18.43 7.44
CA VAL A 134 -9.89 -17.97 6.21
C VAL A 134 -8.38 -17.81 6.41
N GLY A 135 -7.63 -17.74 5.31
CA GLY A 135 -6.20 -17.44 5.32
C GLY A 135 -5.92 -16.11 4.62
N ALA A 136 -4.64 -15.76 4.44
CA ALA A 136 -4.23 -14.47 3.91
C ALA A 136 -4.45 -14.36 2.39
N ILE A 137 -4.04 -15.36 1.61
CA ILE A 137 -4.08 -15.27 0.14
C ILE A 137 -4.76 -16.50 -0.47
N ASN A 138 -5.65 -16.28 -1.44
CA ASN A 138 -6.14 -17.29 -2.36
C ASN A 138 -5.45 -17.10 -3.73
N ASN A 139 -4.49 -17.95 -4.03
CA ASN A 139 -3.82 -17.93 -5.32
C ASN A 139 -4.53 -18.83 -6.33
N GLN A 140 -4.88 -18.26 -7.48
CA GLN A 140 -5.52 -18.96 -8.60
C GLN A 140 -4.66 -18.96 -9.87
N ASN A 141 -3.52 -18.23 -9.88
CA ASN A 141 -2.60 -18.21 -10.99
C ASN A 141 -1.14 -18.17 -10.48
N ILE A 142 -0.33 -17.17 -10.77
CA ILE A 142 1.09 -17.14 -10.39
C ILE A 142 1.27 -16.24 -9.16
N LEU A 143 1.84 -16.79 -8.09
CA LEU A 143 2.16 -16.08 -6.86
C LEU A 143 3.63 -16.32 -6.47
N THR A 144 4.35 -15.23 -6.25
CA THR A 144 5.68 -15.24 -5.65
C THR A 144 5.63 -14.50 -4.31
N ILE A 145 6.17 -15.10 -3.28
CA ILE A 145 6.36 -14.47 -1.95
C ILE A 145 7.87 -14.27 -1.77
N GLU A 146 8.28 -13.03 -1.71
CA GLU A 146 9.69 -12.68 -1.48
C GLU A 146 9.97 -12.40 -0.01
N ASN A 147 8.97 -11.86 0.73
CA ASN A 147 9.08 -11.56 2.16
C ASN A 147 7.69 -11.37 2.80
N GLY A 148 7.65 -10.98 4.08
CA GLY A 148 6.45 -10.63 4.81
C GLY A 148 5.97 -11.70 5.78
N THR A 149 4.94 -11.37 6.54
CA THR A 149 4.29 -12.27 7.51
C THR A 149 2.84 -12.53 7.11
N TYR A 150 2.47 -13.79 7.06
CA TYR A 150 1.16 -14.25 6.61
C TYR A 150 0.49 -15.06 7.70
N ARG A 151 -0.59 -14.54 8.28
CA ARG A 151 -1.34 -15.21 9.36
C ARG A 151 -2.68 -15.70 8.88
N GLY A 152 -2.90 -16.98 9.04
CA GLY A 152 -4.21 -17.61 8.80
C GLY A 152 -5.04 -17.68 10.08
N ALA A 153 -6.37 -17.89 9.93
CA ALA A 153 -7.26 -18.09 11.06
C ALA A 153 -7.12 -19.49 11.67
N THR A 154 -7.66 -19.68 12.87
CA THR A 154 -7.52 -20.87 13.72
C THR A 154 -8.23 -22.09 13.17
N TYR A 155 -9.24 -21.94 12.32
CA TYR A 155 -10.10 -23.01 11.84
C TYR A 155 -9.48 -23.89 10.74
N ALA A 156 -10.09 -25.05 10.46
CA ALA A 156 -9.56 -26.11 9.59
C ALA A 156 -9.24 -25.69 8.13
N GLY A 157 -9.71 -24.54 7.66
CA GLY A 157 -9.37 -23.98 6.35
C GLY A 157 -8.33 -22.87 6.40
N GLY A 158 -7.76 -22.59 7.57
CA GLY A 158 -6.95 -21.39 7.88
C GLY A 158 -5.49 -21.41 7.41
N ALA A 159 -5.14 -22.16 6.36
CA ALA A 159 -3.80 -22.05 5.77
C ALA A 159 -3.54 -20.60 5.32
N ALA A 160 -2.36 -20.06 5.65
CA ALA A 160 -2.00 -18.70 5.29
C ALA A 160 -2.16 -18.46 3.78
N ILE A 161 -1.69 -19.41 2.95
CA ILE A 161 -1.87 -19.35 1.50
C ILE A 161 -2.65 -20.59 1.04
N ARG A 162 -3.65 -20.37 0.19
CA ARG A 162 -4.36 -21.40 -0.55
C ARG A 162 -3.99 -21.29 -2.02
N ASN A 163 -3.44 -22.36 -2.58
CA ASN A 163 -3.11 -22.46 -4.00
C ASN A 163 -4.17 -23.30 -4.71
N THR A 164 -5.00 -22.68 -5.55
CA THR A 164 -6.12 -23.35 -6.23
C THR A 164 -6.23 -22.87 -7.67
N GLY A 165 -6.30 -23.78 -8.58
CA GLY A 165 -6.35 -23.52 -10.01
C GLY A 165 -5.50 -24.53 -10.74
N GLU A 166 -5.91 -24.93 -11.94
CA GLU A 166 -5.19 -25.94 -12.73
C GLU A 166 -3.78 -25.49 -13.12
N SER A 167 -3.57 -24.15 -13.23
CA SER A 167 -2.29 -23.56 -13.59
C SER A 167 -1.67 -22.72 -12.45
N ALA A 168 -2.16 -22.89 -11.22
CA ALA A 168 -1.69 -22.07 -10.12
C ALA A 168 -0.26 -22.45 -9.70
N GLY A 169 0.68 -21.53 -9.91
CA GLY A 169 2.07 -21.59 -9.45
C GLY A 169 2.25 -20.83 -8.15
N LEU A 170 3.02 -21.39 -7.21
CA LEU A 170 3.41 -20.74 -5.97
C LEU A 170 4.91 -20.89 -5.78
N THR A 171 5.61 -19.79 -5.68
CA THR A 171 7.02 -19.69 -5.29
C THR A 171 7.11 -18.96 -3.95
N ILE A 172 7.86 -19.52 -3.02
CA ILE A 172 8.17 -18.88 -1.74
C ILE A 172 9.68 -18.79 -1.65
N GLU A 173 10.20 -17.58 -1.65
CA GLU A 173 11.63 -17.32 -1.51
C GLU A 173 11.98 -17.08 -0.05
N ASP A 174 11.16 -16.29 0.66
CA ASP A 174 11.26 -16.03 2.09
C ASP A 174 9.86 -15.71 2.66
N GLY A 175 9.78 -15.46 3.97
CA GLY A 175 8.55 -15.05 4.65
C GLY A 175 8.19 -15.93 5.85
N THR A 176 7.35 -15.39 6.70
CA THR A 176 6.85 -16.05 7.91
C THR A 176 5.39 -16.46 7.72
N PHE A 177 5.09 -17.73 7.97
CA PHE A 177 3.74 -18.28 7.82
C PHE A 177 3.25 -18.81 9.18
N GLU A 178 2.22 -18.16 9.69
CA GLU A 178 1.70 -18.45 11.02
C GLU A 178 0.23 -18.88 10.93
N LYS A 179 -0.14 -19.83 11.79
CA LYS A 179 -1.54 -20.12 12.08
C LYS A 179 -1.91 -19.37 13.36
N ALA A 180 -3.06 -18.70 13.36
CA ALA A 180 -3.56 -18.13 14.62
C ALA A 180 -3.72 -19.25 15.66
N THR A 181 -3.20 -19.02 16.85
CA THR A 181 -3.39 -19.88 18.02
C THR A 181 -4.38 -19.20 18.96
N CYS A 182 -5.42 -19.92 19.37
CA CYS A 182 -6.30 -19.47 20.45
C CYS A 182 -5.59 -19.55 21.78
#